data_bbfeb0187415d77707b4555fcadaf434
#
_entry.id   bbfeb0187415d77707b4555fcadaf434
#
_cell.length_a   1.000
_cell.length_b   1.000
_cell.length_c   1.000
_cell.angle_alpha   90.00
_cell.angle_beta   90.00
_cell.angle_gamma   90.00
#
_symmetry.space_group_name_H-M   'P 1'
#
loop_
_entity.id
_entity.type
_entity.pdbx_description
1 polymer ?
#
loop_
_entity_poly.entity_id
_entity_poly.type
_entity_poly.pdbx_seq_one_letter_code
_entity_poly.pdbx_strand_id
1 'polypeptide(L)'
;PLSGADVKATCKVAVEIPVTSIQLDKDTICQKPNTFAQLTATINPGDATFQELTWKSTSMSPVRVSSDGKVSFVRPGKSNVVVTSKYGGITDTCVIIVDSIHVESFELKQHEMTIDISKSGRLEWIYAPDDASQTMPDITAADEDILYIYYDGRIRGEKAGSTWVYANMENGKFVDSCLVHVVCDIDT
;
A
#
# COMPACT_ATOMS: atom_id res chain seq x y z
N PRO A 1 -29.65 -79.47 6.64
CA PRO A 1 -29.12 -78.42 7.50
C PRO A 1 -28.62 -77.28 6.62
N LEU A 2 -29.29 -76.14 6.69
CA LEU A 2 -28.84 -74.91 6.07
C LEU A 2 -27.72 -74.37 6.97
N SER A 3 -26.48 -74.42 6.47
CA SER A 3 -25.38 -73.75 7.08
C SER A 3 -25.61 -72.22 6.95
N GLY A 4 -26.01 -71.59 8.05
CA GLY A 4 -26.16 -70.15 8.10
C GLY A 4 -24.81 -69.50 7.83
N ALA A 5 -24.67 -68.93 6.66
CA ALA A 5 -23.52 -68.02 6.40
C ALA A 5 -23.64 -66.85 7.35
N ASP A 6 -22.66 -66.71 8.25
CA ASP A 6 -22.59 -65.61 9.20
C ASP A 6 -22.28 -64.34 8.38
N VAL A 7 -23.30 -63.63 7.94
CA VAL A 7 -23.18 -62.39 7.15
C VAL A 7 -22.81 -61.27 8.15
N LYS A 8 -21.54 -60.86 8.17
CA LYS A 8 -21.04 -59.73 8.96
C LYS A 8 -21.00 -58.47 8.06
N ALA A 9 -21.70 -57.43 8.48
CA ALA A 9 -21.56 -56.09 7.92
C ALA A 9 -20.72 -55.23 8.85
N THR A 10 -19.72 -54.56 8.29
CA THR A 10 -18.85 -53.63 9.05
C THR A 10 -19.21 -52.19 8.63
N CYS A 11 -19.48 -51.33 9.62
CA CYS A 11 -19.66 -49.92 9.42
C CYS A 11 -18.44 -49.18 9.96
N LYS A 12 -17.84 -48.31 9.18
CA LYS A 12 -16.73 -47.44 9.62
C LYS A 12 -17.34 -46.12 10.10
N VAL A 13 -17.25 -45.86 11.39
CA VAL A 13 -17.71 -44.61 12.01
C VAL A 13 -16.49 -43.70 12.21
N ALA A 14 -16.51 -42.53 11.67
CA ALA A 14 -15.54 -41.47 11.98
C ALA A 14 -16.22 -40.44 12.90
N VAL A 15 -15.59 -40.13 14.01
CA VAL A 15 -16.02 -39.07 14.92
C VAL A 15 -15.11 -37.88 14.70
N GLU A 16 -15.72 -36.74 14.38
CA GLU A 16 -15.01 -35.48 14.13
C GLU A 16 -15.23 -34.53 15.30
N ILE A 17 -14.16 -33.87 15.73
CA ILE A 17 -14.18 -32.82 16.74
C ILE A 17 -14.14 -31.48 15.97
N PRO A 18 -15.23 -30.68 15.98
CA PRO A 18 -15.27 -29.42 15.26
C PRO A 18 -14.46 -28.33 15.95
N VAL A 19 -14.00 -27.34 15.17
CA VAL A 19 -13.46 -26.08 15.70
C VAL A 19 -14.62 -25.28 16.30
N THR A 20 -14.45 -24.80 17.52
CA THR A 20 -15.45 -23.99 18.23
C THR A 20 -15.09 -22.51 18.30
N SER A 21 -13.77 -22.20 18.30
CA SER A 21 -13.28 -20.83 18.24
C SER A 21 -11.88 -20.76 17.63
N ILE A 22 -11.57 -19.59 17.07
CA ILE A 22 -10.21 -19.20 16.68
C ILE A 22 -9.89 -17.92 17.41
N GLN A 23 -8.65 -17.77 17.86
CA GLN A 23 -8.17 -16.56 18.51
C GLN A 23 -6.82 -16.17 17.93
N LEU A 24 -6.70 -14.92 17.44
CA LEU A 24 -5.44 -14.32 17.04
C LEU A 24 -4.64 -13.85 18.26
N ASP A 25 -3.32 -13.85 18.13
CA ASP A 25 -2.40 -13.35 19.15
C ASP A 25 -2.41 -11.81 19.24
N LYS A 26 -3.00 -11.12 18.26
CA LYS A 26 -3.11 -9.65 18.19
C LYS A 26 -4.42 -9.23 17.56
N ASP A 27 -5.09 -8.27 18.19
CA ASP A 27 -6.33 -7.66 17.69
C ASP A 27 -6.03 -6.47 16.74
N THR A 28 -4.88 -5.81 16.96
CA THR A 28 -4.47 -4.64 16.16
C THR A 28 -2.95 -4.63 16.00
N ILE A 29 -2.49 -4.28 14.81
CA ILE A 29 -1.08 -4.03 14.49
C ILE A 29 -0.96 -2.69 13.81
N CYS A 30 -0.05 -1.83 14.32
CA CYS A 30 0.34 -0.57 13.71
C CYS A 30 1.82 -0.66 13.32
N GLN A 31 2.13 -0.44 12.04
CA GLN A 31 3.50 -0.55 11.51
C GLN A 31 3.72 0.42 10.34
N LYS A 32 4.99 0.68 10.03
CA LYS A 32 5.40 1.44 8.84
C LYS A 32 5.38 0.56 7.57
N PRO A 33 5.29 1.15 6.38
CA PRO A 33 5.46 0.42 5.11
C PRO A 33 6.80 -0.34 5.06
N ASN A 34 6.87 -1.33 4.17
CA ASN A 34 8.05 -2.16 3.92
C ASN A 34 8.53 -2.98 5.14
N THR A 35 7.65 -3.20 6.11
CA THR A 35 7.89 -4.07 7.27
C THR A 35 7.02 -5.32 7.23
N PHE A 36 7.26 -6.26 8.16
CA PHE A 36 6.55 -7.52 8.26
C PHE A 36 6.19 -7.81 9.72
N ALA A 37 5.08 -8.51 9.92
CA ALA A 37 4.71 -9.08 11.21
C ALA A 37 4.18 -10.50 11.03
N GLN A 38 4.28 -11.32 12.09
CA GLN A 38 3.66 -12.63 12.14
C GLN A 38 2.39 -12.54 13.00
N LEU A 39 1.27 -13.01 12.46
CA LEU A 39 0.05 -13.34 13.20
C LEU A 39 0.01 -14.84 13.45
N THR A 40 -0.38 -15.19 14.65
CA THR A 40 -0.58 -16.58 15.08
C THR A 40 -2.01 -16.77 15.50
N ALA A 41 -2.64 -17.86 15.05
CA ALA A 41 -4.00 -18.20 15.41
C ALA A 41 -4.01 -19.45 16.29
N THR A 42 -4.73 -19.39 17.40
CA THR A 42 -5.00 -20.53 18.28
C THR A 42 -6.39 -21.08 17.99
N ILE A 43 -6.49 -22.38 17.78
CA ILE A 43 -7.73 -23.10 17.51
C ILE A 43 -8.19 -23.80 18.78
N ASN A 44 -9.47 -23.72 19.08
CA ASN A 44 -10.09 -24.45 20.15
C ASN A 44 -11.25 -25.34 19.61
N PRO A 45 -11.36 -26.58 20.14
CA PRO A 45 -10.39 -27.24 20.98
C PRO A 45 -9.11 -27.60 20.23
N GLY A 46 -7.97 -27.72 20.92
CA GLY A 46 -6.66 -27.98 20.32
C GLY A 46 -6.53 -29.35 19.65
N ASP A 47 -7.44 -30.27 19.92
CA ASP A 47 -7.57 -31.60 19.31
C ASP A 47 -8.63 -31.65 18.19
N ALA A 48 -9.10 -30.50 17.71
CA ALA A 48 -10.03 -30.43 16.59
C ALA A 48 -9.51 -31.23 15.38
N THR A 49 -10.41 -32.00 14.74
CA THR A 49 -10.05 -32.94 13.67
C THR A 49 -9.46 -32.23 12.45
N PHE A 50 -9.99 -31.05 12.14
CA PHE A 50 -9.56 -30.24 11.00
C PHE A 50 -9.10 -28.87 11.49
N GLN A 51 -7.79 -28.62 11.45
CA GLN A 51 -7.16 -27.38 11.95
C GLN A 51 -6.67 -26.47 10.82
N GLU A 52 -7.08 -26.72 9.59
CA GLU A 52 -6.66 -25.93 8.43
C GLU A 52 -7.27 -24.53 8.46
N LEU A 53 -6.41 -23.52 8.30
CA LEU A 53 -6.76 -22.12 8.32
C LEU A 53 -6.57 -21.49 6.93
N THR A 54 -7.38 -20.50 6.63
CA THR A 54 -7.22 -19.61 5.48
C THR A 54 -7.10 -18.17 5.95
N TRP A 55 -6.18 -17.44 5.33
CA TRP A 55 -5.88 -16.06 5.66
C TRP A 55 -6.24 -15.14 4.50
N LYS A 56 -6.90 -14.03 4.79
CA LYS A 56 -7.26 -13.01 3.78
C LYS A 56 -7.10 -11.61 4.33
N SER A 57 -6.61 -10.70 3.48
CA SER A 57 -6.70 -9.27 3.72
C SER A 57 -7.95 -8.70 3.05
N THR A 58 -8.66 -7.80 3.73
CA THR A 58 -9.84 -7.11 3.17
C THR A 58 -9.46 -6.07 2.12
N SER A 59 -8.22 -5.56 2.16
CA SER A 59 -7.65 -4.67 1.13
C SER A 59 -6.21 -5.07 0.86
N MET A 60 -5.92 -5.42 -0.39
CA MET A 60 -4.57 -5.89 -0.79
C MET A 60 -3.59 -4.75 -1.06
N SER A 61 -4.06 -3.50 -1.13
CA SER A 61 -3.20 -2.34 -1.39
C SER A 61 -2.32 -1.98 -0.19
N PRO A 62 -2.88 -1.78 1.04
CA PRO A 62 -2.04 -1.50 2.21
C PRO A 62 -1.37 -2.74 2.77
N VAL A 63 -2.00 -3.93 2.66
CA VAL A 63 -1.56 -5.12 3.39
C VAL A 63 -1.72 -6.38 2.56
N ARG A 64 -0.71 -7.24 2.59
CA ARG A 64 -0.79 -8.62 2.08
C ARG A 64 -0.57 -9.60 3.22
N VAL A 65 -1.27 -10.72 3.18
CA VAL A 65 -1.10 -11.82 4.13
C VAL A 65 -0.83 -13.12 3.37
N SER A 66 0.12 -13.90 3.84
CA SER A 66 0.44 -15.23 3.31
C SER A 66 -0.40 -16.32 3.98
N SER A 67 -0.35 -17.52 3.44
CA SER A 67 -1.10 -18.69 3.95
C SER A 67 -0.68 -19.14 5.35
N ASP A 68 0.47 -18.71 5.84
CA ASP A 68 1.03 -19.01 7.17
C ASP A 68 0.83 -17.86 8.18
N GLY A 69 0.09 -16.78 7.78
CA GLY A 69 -0.20 -15.66 8.66
C GLY A 69 0.88 -14.57 8.70
N LYS A 70 1.89 -14.60 7.80
CA LYS A 70 2.86 -13.52 7.68
C LYS A 70 2.21 -12.33 6.97
N VAL A 71 2.18 -11.18 7.65
CA VAL A 71 1.61 -9.92 7.16
C VAL A 71 2.72 -9.03 6.63
N SER A 72 2.55 -8.53 5.40
CA SER A 72 3.45 -7.57 4.76
C SER A 72 2.75 -6.22 4.68
N PHE A 73 3.37 -5.17 5.21
CA PHE A 73 2.87 -3.80 5.18
C PHE A 73 3.43 -3.09 3.95
N VAL A 74 2.56 -2.74 3.00
CA VAL A 74 2.98 -2.31 1.65
C VAL A 74 2.89 -0.81 1.48
N ARG A 75 1.75 -0.21 1.84
CA ARG A 75 1.47 1.22 1.68
C ARG A 75 0.67 1.73 2.89
N PRO A 76 0.72 3.04 3.18
CA PRO A 76 -0.12 3.65 4.20
C PRO A 76 -1.61 3.36 3.97
N GLY A 77 -2.32 3.13 5.06
CA GLY A 77 -3.76 2.86 5.05
C GLY A 77 -4.20 1.84 6.08
N LYS A 78 -5.49 1.50 6.05
CA LYS A 78 -6.11 0.53 6.96
C LYS A 78 -6.63 -0.68 6.19
N SER A 79 -6.50 -1.85 6.79
CA SER A 79 -7.04 -3.11 6.30
C SER A 79 -7.31 -4.03 7.48
N ASN A 80 -8.11 -5.06 7.26
CA ASN A 80 -8.27 -6.14 8.23
C ASN A 80 -7.63 -7.41 7.66
N VAL A 81 -6.96 -8.18 8.51
CA VAL A 81 -6.56 -9.54 8.21
C VAL A 81 -7.52 -10.48 8.93
N VAL A 82 -8.17 -11.32 8.16
CA VAL A 82 -9.15 -12.30 8.64
C VAL A 82 -8.57 -13.69 8.49
N VAL A 83 -8.58 -14.45 9.58
CA VAL A 83 -8.32 -15.87 9.60
C VAL A 83 -9.65 -16.62 9.66
N THR A 84 -9.77 -17.72 8.93
CA THR A 84 -10.99 -18.52 8.86
C THR A 84 -10.63 -20.00 8.95
N SER A 85 -11.32 -20.76 9.77
CA SER A 85 -11.21 -22.22 9.74
C SER A 85 -11.83 -22.74 8.43
N LYS A 86 -11.11 -23.57 7.72
CA LYS A 86 -11.56 -24.13 6.45
C LYS A 86 -12.84 -24.95 6.61
N TYR A 87 -12.98 -25.61 7.74
CA TYR A 87 -14.15 -26.39 8.13
C TYR A 87 -14.88 -25.68 9.27
N GLY A 88 -16.16 -25.41 9.07
CA GLY A 88 -17.00 -24.71 10.04
C GLY A 88 -17.07 -23.19 9.89
N GLY A 89 -16.15 -22.56 9.13
CA GLY A 89 -16.22 -21.14 8.82
C GLY A 89 -16.04 -20.18 10.01
N ILE A 90 -15.46 -20.65 11.11
CA ILE A 90 -15.16 -19.82 12.30
C ILE A 90 -14.05 -18.83 11.92
N THR A 91 -14.22 -17.57 12.32
CA THR A 91 -13.29 -16.47 11.94
C THR A 91 -12.81 -15.70 13.15
N ASP A 92 -11.63 -15.10 12.99
CA ASP A 92 -11.15 -14.02 13.83
C ASP A 92 -10.46 -12.95 12.97
N THR A 93 -10.31 -11.72 13.49
CA THR A 93 -9.91 -10.56 12.71
C THR A 93 -8.91 -9.69 13.47
N CYS A 94 -7.80 -9.35 12.80
CA CYS A 94 -6.84 -8.35 13.26
C CYS A 94 -6.96 -7.08 12.43
N VAL A 95 -7.07 -5.92 13.09
CA VAL A 95 -7.04 -4.60 12.44
C VAL A 95 -5.60 -4.22 12.15
N ILE A 96 -5.32 -3.87 10.90
CA ILE A 96 -4.00 -3.44 10.48
C ILE A 96 -4.02 -1.96 10.11
N ILE A 97 -3.09 -1.22 10.68
CA ILE A 97 -2.85 0.20 10.38
C ILE A 97 -1.43 0.31 9.87
N VAL A 98 -1.28 0.79 8.63
CA VAL A 98 0.02 1.11 8.06
C VAL A 98 0.18 2.62 8.08
N ASP A 99 1.10 3.12 8.90
CA ASP A 99 1.35 4.55 9.08
C ASP A 99 2.07 5.15 7.87
N SER A 100 1.86 6.44 7.64
CA SER A 100 2.63 7.21 6.66
C SER A 100 4.03 7.51 7.20
N ILE A 101 5.01 7.46 6.30
CA ILE A 101 6.33 8.02 6.55
C ILE A 101 6.31 9.43 5.96
N HIS A 102 6.41 10.43 6.83
CA HIS A 102 6.33 11.84 6.46
C HIS A 102 7.65 12.34 5.87
N VAL A 103 7.54 13.30 4.96
CA VAL A 103 8.70 14.06 4.47
C VAL A 103 9.23 14.95 5.61
N GLU A 104 10.54 14.96 5.79
CA GLU A 104 11.26 15.76 6.79
C GLU A 104 11.99 16.94 6.15
N SER A 105 12.38 16.80 4.88
CA SER A 105 12.97 17.88 4.07
C SER A 105 12.59 17.72 2.61
N PHE A 106 12.51 18.85 1.91
CA PHE A 106 12.20 18.92 0.48
C PHE A 106 12.86 20.15 -0.13
N GLU A 107 13.45 20.01 -1.32
CA GLU A 107 14.11 21.08 -2.05
C GLU A 107 14.09 20.78 -3.55
N LEU A 108 13.86 21.78 -4.39
CA LEU A 108 14.08 21.72 -5.83
C LEU A 108 15.58 21.82 -6.12
N LYS A 109 16.08 21.04 -7.07
CA LYS A 109 17.49 21.12 -7.49
C LYS A 109 17.81 22.38 -8.29
N GLN A 110 16.79 22.98 -8.89
CA GLN A 110 16.93 24.20 -9.70
C GLN A 110 15.89 25.23 -9.25
N HIS A 111 16.36 26.47 -9.04
CA HIS A 111 15.51 27.60 -8.67
C HIS A 111 15.30 28.58 -9.83
N GLU A 112 15.97 28.33 -10.97
CA GLU A 112 15.80 29.06 -12.21
C GLU A 112 16.00 28.10 -13.40
N MET A 113 15.17 28.24 -14.45
CA MET A 113 15.20 27.41 -15.64
C MET A 113 14.77 28.21 -16.86
N THR A 114 15.42 27.97 -18.01
CA THR A 114 14.99 28.49 -19.31
C THR A 114 14.61 27.36 -20.24
N ILE A 115 13.46 27.45 -20.87
CA ILE A 115 12.97 26.51 -21.88
C ILE A 115 12.45 27.26 -23.11
N ASP A 116 12.55 26.65 -24.28
CA ASP A 116 11.96 27.20 -25.50
C ASP A 116 10.46 26.91 -25.58
N ILE A 117 9.72 27.75 -26.35
CA ILE A 117 8.31 27.47 -26.66
C ILE A 117 8.20 26.09 -27.31
N SER A 118 7.17 25.34 -26.90
CA SER A 118 6.88 23.97 -27.33
C SER A 118 7.92 22.92 -26.95
N LYS A 119 8.99 23.30 -26.26
CA LYS A 119 9.94 22.35 -25.66
C LYS A 119 9.53 22.02 -24.24
N SER A 120 10.06 20.90 -23.73
CA SER A 120 9.80 20.44 -22.37
C SER A 120 11.07 20.47 -21.53
N GLY A 121 10.95 20.96 -20.32
CA GLY A 121 11.92 20.82 -19.25
C GLY A 121 11.41 19.83 -18.19
N ARG A 122 12.25 19.57 -17.21
CA ARG A 122 11.88 18.75 -16.05
C ARG A 122 12.36 19.41 -14.77
N LEU A 123 11.47 19.57 -13.83
CA LEU A 123 11.82 19.92 -12.46
C LEU A 123 12.34 18.67 -11.76
N GLU A 124 13.46 18.81 -11.10
CA GLU A 124 14.04 17.79 -10.26
C GLU A 124 14.03 18.23 -8.81
N TRP A 125 13.84 17.29 -7.91
CA TRP A 125 13.79 17.55 -6.47
C TRP A 125 14.49 16.49 -5.68
N ILE A 126 14.81 16.82 -4.44
CA ILE A 126 15.29 15.91 -3.41
C ILE A 126 14.37 16.01 -2.20
N TYR A 127 14.22 14.93 -1.49
CA TYR A 127 13.46 14.86 -0.24
C TYR A 127 14.07 13.82 0.68
N ALA A 128 13.78 13.92 1.96
CA ALA A 128 14.15 12.90 2.93
C ALA A 128 12.97 12.65 3.89
N PRO A 129 12.85 11.42 4.42
CA PRO A 129 13.66 10.24 4.07
C PRO A 129 13.28 9.66 2.70
N ASP A 130 14.15 8.84 2.09
CA ASP A 130 13.96 8.26 0.76
C ASP A 130 12.73 7.34 0.66
N ASP A 131 12.30 6.77 1.79
CA ASP A 131 11.13 5.92 1.90
C ASP A 131 9.85 6.67 2.30
N ALA A 132 9.85 8.02 2.22
CA ALA A 132 8.67 8.83 2.47
C ALA A 132 7.47 8.37 1.64
N SER A 133 6.28 8.44 2.24
CA SER A 133 5.05 7.96 1.61
C SER A 133 4.59 8.84 0.45
N GLN A 134 4.88 10.14 0.49
CA GLN A 134 4.73 11.08 -0.61
C GLN A 134 6.08 11.26 -1.30
N THR A 135 6.17 10.88 -2.57
CA THR A 135 7.41 10.92 -3.35
C THR A 135 7.38 12.00 -4.45
N MET A 136 6.20 12.58 -4.69
CA MET A 136 5.99 13.61 -5.70
C MET A 136 5.38 14.84 -5.07
N PRO A 137 5.93 16.03 -5.37
CA PRO A 137 5.30 17.29 -4.98
C PRO A 137 4.07 17.59 -5.81
N ASP A 138 3.15 18.36 -5.23
CA ASP A 138 2.11 19.05 -5.97
C ASP A 138 2.73 20.29 -6.61
N ILE A 139 2.67 20.39 -7.94
CA ILE A 139 3.34 21.43 -8.71
C ILE A 139 2.30 22.33 -9.36
N THR A 140 2.45 23.65 -9.18
CA THR A 140 1.57 24.67 -9.76
C THR A 140 2.37 25.81 -10.37
N ALA A 141 1.85 26.45 -11.41
CA ALA A 141 2.42 27.67 -11.98
C ALA A 141 1.62 28.90 -11.53
N ALA A 142 2.29 30.02 -11.34
CA ALA A 142 1.63 31.30 -11.08
C ALA A 142 0.86 31.81 -12.30
N ASP A 143 1.33 31.47 -13.51
CA ASP A 143 0.68 31.76 -14.77
C ASP A 143 0.66 30.50 -15.65
N GLU A 144 -0.51 29.91 -15.77
CA GLU A 144 -0.73 28.66 -16.53
C GLU A 144 -0.78 28.90 -18.05
N ASP A 145 -0.90 30.14 -18.52
CA ASP A 145 -0.81 30.48 -19.97
C ASP A 145 0.63 30.37 -20.47
N ILE A 146 1.62 30.53 -19.59
CA ILE A 146 3.05 30.49 -19.96
C ILE A 146 3.56 29.04 -19.97
N LEU A 147 3.09 28.21 -19.02
CA LEU A 147 3.58 26.84 -18.83
C LEU A 147 2.43 25.84 -18.70
N TYR A 148 2.60 24.70 -19.36
CA TYR A 148 1.84 23.50 -19.05
C TYR A 148 2.65 22.58 -18.13
N ILE A 149 2.04 22.13 -17.03
CA ILE A 149 2.67 21.25 -16.03
C ILE A 149 2.08 19.85 -16.14
N TYR A 150 2.95 18.85 -16.27
CA TYR A 150 2.58 17.44 -16.24
C TYR A 150 2.71 16.91 -14.81
N TYR A 151 1.87 15.93 -14.48
CA TYR A 151 1.85 15.31 -13.14
C TYR A 151 3.18 14.65 -12.71
N ASP A 152 4.09 14.39 -13.65
CA ASP A 152 5.40 13.76 -13.40
C ASP A 152 6.56 14.75 -13.24
N GLY A 153 6.26 16.04 -13.08
CA GLY A 153 7.25 17.12 -12.93
C GLY A 153 7.83 17.64 -14.24
N ARG A 154 7.37 17.15 -15.40
CA ARG A 154 7.67 17.78 -16.67
C ARG A 154 6.87 19.07 -16.82
N ILE A 155 7.50 20.05 -17.44
CA ILE A 155 6.89 21.33 -17.80
C ILE A 155 7.12 21.59 -19.29
N ARG A 156 6.17 22.24 -19.95
CA ARG A 156 6.28 22.64 -21.36
C ARG A 156 6.00 24.12 -21.51
N GLY A 157 6.86 24.83 -22.28
CA GLY A 157 6.63 26.24 -22.62
C GLY A 157 5.48 26.37 -23.61
N GLU A 158 4.48 27.20 -23.29
CA GLU A 158 3.33 27.47 -24.15
C GLU A 158 3.42 28.88 -24.78
N LYS A 159 3.90 29.85 -24.01
CA LYS A 159 3.98 31.25 -24.42
C LYS A 159 5.23 31.89 -23.85
N ALA A 160 5.89 32.76 -24.63
CA ALA A 160 7.04 33.52 -24.15
C ALA A 160 6.69 34.39 -22.94
N GLY A 161 7.52 34.32 -21.91
CA GLY A 161 7.33 35.04 -20.66
C GLY A 161 8.08 34.37 -19.51
N SER A 162 7.86 34.86 -18.29
CA SER A 162 8.46 34.30 -17.11
C SER A 162 7.36 34.05 -16.06
N THR A 163 7.40 32.91 -15.42
CA THR A 163 6.44 32.55 -14.35
C THR A 163 7.11 31.77 -13.25
N TRP A 164 6.60 31.93 -12.03
CA TRP A 164 7.00 31.12 -10.89
C TRP A 164 6.28 29.78 -10.92
N VAL A 165 7.03 28.72 -10.67
CA VAL A 165 6.51 27.39 -10.42
C VAL A 165 6.75 27.05 -8.96
N TYR A 166 5.70 26.66 -8.27
CA TYR A 166 5.72 26.25 -6.87
C TYR A 166 5.56 24.75 -6.79
N ALA A 167 6.42 24.12 -5.99
CA ALA A 167 6.33 22.71 -5.67
C ALA A 167 6.12 22.55 -4.16
N ASN A 168 5.13 21.79 -3.76
CA ASN A 168 4.81 21.60 -2.34
C ASN A 168 4.64 20.12 -1.98
N MET A 169 4.99 19.78 -0.74
CA MET A 169 4.80 18.45 -0.17
C MET A 169 4.15 18.57 1.22
N GLU A 170 3.57 17.46 1.68
CA GLU A 170 2.90 17.37 3.00
C GLU A 170 1.85 18.47 3.19
N ASN A 171 0.97 18.66 2.17
CA ASN A 171 -0.10 19.65 2.18
C ASN A 171 0.42 21.09 2.40
N GLY A 172 1.55 21.43 1.78
CA GLY A 172 2.15 22.76 1.87
C GLY A 172 3.04 23.00 3.09
N LYS A 173 3.37 21.96 3.85
CA LYS A 173 4.36 22.06 4.94
C LYS A 173 5.75 22.38 4.40
N PHE A 174 6.10 21.83 3.26
CA PHE A 174 7.33 22.10 2.54
C PHE A 174 6.97 22.70 1.19
N VAL A 175 7.48 23.89 0.92
CA VAL A 175 7.26 24.62 -0.33
C VAL A 175 8.60 25.12 -0.84
N ASP A 176 8.84 24.93 -2.12
CA ASP A 176 9.96 25.49 -2.83
C ASP A 176 9.52 26.00 -4.20
N SER A 177 10.32 26.85 -4.85
CA SER A 177 9.94 27.51 -6.09
C SER A 177 11.07 27.62 -7.10
N CYS A 178 10.69 27.61 -8.38
CA CYS A 178 11.59 27.81 -9.52
C CYS A 178 11.03 28.90 -10.42
N LEU A 179 11.86 29.87 -10.79
CA LEU A 179 11.52 30.84 -11.83
C LEU A 179 11.79 30.23 -13.20
N VAL A 180 10.76 30.13 -14.04
CA VAL A 180 10.87 29.56 -15.37
C VAL A 180 10.71 30.66 -16.43
N HIS A 181 11.69 30.74 -17.30
CA HIS A 181 11.71 31.64 -18.48
C HIS A 181 11.38 30.83 -19.72
N VAL A 182 10.29 31.15 -20.37
CA VAL A 182 9.94 30.61 -21.69
C VAL A 182 10.37 31.61 -22.76
N VAL A 183 11.27 31.19 -23.62
CA VAL A 183 11.83 32.02 -24.67
C VAL A 183 11.42 31.52 -26.06
N CYS A 184 11.33 32.42 -27.02
CA CYS A 184 11.24 32.03 -28.45
C CYS A 184 12.66 31.68 -28.90
N ASP A 185 12.86 30.46 -29.40
CA ASP A 185 14.07 30.14 -30.15
C ASP A 185 14.05 31.00 -31.44
N ILE A 186 14.86 32.04 -31.48
CA ILE A 186 15.08 32.81 -32.68
C ILE A 186 16.28 32.16 -33.34
N ASP A 187 16.03 31.04 -34.04
CA ASP A 187 17.03 30.51 -34.98
C ASP A 187 17.37 31.62 -36.02
N THR A 188 18.53 32.23 -35.84
CA THR A 188 19.17 33.11 -36.82
C THR A 188 19.94 32.29 -37.84
#